data_72b5ba633e131e5f2653b6fb2834b747
#
_entry.id   72b5ba633e131e5f2653b6fb2834b747
#
_cell.length_a   1.000
_cell.length_b   1.000
_cell.length_c   1.000
_cell.angle_alpha   90.00
_cell.angle_beta   90.00
_cell.angle_gamma   90.00
#
_symmetry.space_group_name_H-M   'P 1'
#
loop_
_entity.id
_entity.type
_entity.pdbx_description
1 polymer ?
#
loop_
_entity_poly.entity_id
_entity_poly.type
_entity_poly.pdbx_seq_one_letter_code
_entity_poly.pdbx_strand_id
1 'polypeptide(L)'
;MYELAILARGGVLLTVWAVAAGWPPGRLAGRLRRDGWQRICRGAWAAPGREVDWRLRATALQLLRPELVCSHGTAARLHRIEVLGGEGPEERLDFTAPPPARSSRGDRIRLHTTAFLTDGDRSVRRGLRTTTPTRTVGDLIRASATREEAVVVADSALARRAVEGVRREALVRHEDLAAELAAPRPGAARARTWLRLTEPASGSPAETVARLRMRDAALTPESQPTLLTAAGKPLRPDFLFRAEGLAVEIEGHAFHGTRRAHERDIARFNALQSCPEIRRVLRFTAGEVFRHPDRMTATIRAALAL
;
A
#
# COMPACT_ATOMS: atom_id res chain seq x y z
N MET A 1 -18.69 40.25 -7.99
CA MET A 1 -18.39 38.86 -8.41
C MET A 1 -17.24 38.37 -7.55
N TYR A 2 -17.42 37.33 -6.75
CA TYR A 2 -16.35 36.81 -5.89
C TYR A 2 -15.19 36.31 -6.73
N GLU A 3 -13.95 36.51 -6.25
CA GLU A 3 -12.80 35.88 -6.91
C GLU A 3 -12.95 34.35 -6.87
N LEU A 4 -12.68 33.70 -8.01
CA LEU A 4 -12.82 32.23 -8.13
C LEU A 4 -11.93 31.47 -7.14
N ALA A 5 -10.80 32.07 -6.74
CA ALA A 5 -9.88 31.50 -5.76
C ALA A 5 -10.51 31.36 -4.36
N ILE A 6 -11.36 32.31 -3.94
CA ILE A 6 -12.04 32.29 -2.63
C ILE A 6 -13.07 31.16 -2.56
N LEU A 7 -13.63 30.79 -3.71
CA LEU A 7 -14.62 29.71 -3.80
C LEU A 7 -13.98 28.30 -3.77
N ALA A 8 -12.66 28.20 -3.95
CA ALA A 8 -11.96 26.94 -3.99
C ALA A 8 -11.78 26.33 -2.59
N ARG A 9 -12.00 25.03 -2.46
CA ARG A 9 -11.77 24.28 -1.23
C ARG A 9 -10.70 23.23 -1.45
N GLY A 10 -9.64 23.22 -0.63
CA GLY A 10 -8.53 22.29 -0.79
C GLY A 10 -7.82 22.35 -2.15
N GLY A 11 -7.86 23.51 -2.84
CA GLY A 11 -7.33 23.69 -4.19
C GLY A 11 -8.27 23.26 -5.32
N VAL A 12 -9.52 22.90 -5.02
CA VAL A 12 -10.55 22.49 -5.99
C VAL A 12 -11.68 23.49 -6.03
N LEU A 13 -12.03 23.97 -7.22
CA LEU A 13 -13.23 24.74 -7.50
C LEU A 13 -14.27 23.86 -8.19
N LEU A 14 -15.50 23.80 -7.66
CA LEU A 14 -16.60 23.18 -8.36
C LEU A 14 -17.33 24.22 -9.23
N THR A 15 -17.65 23.81 -10.47
CA THR A 15 -18.42 24.64 -11.40
C THR A 15 -19.73 25.12 -10.78
N VAL A 16 -20.41 24.27 -10.01
CA VAL A 16 -21.68 24.63 -9.36
C VAL A 16 -21.50 25.75 -8.33
N TRP A 17 -20.38 25.82 -7.62
CA TRP A 17 -20.11 26.91 -6.66
C TRP A 17 -19.87 28.24 -7.35
N ALA A 18 -19.13 28.24 -8.46
CA ALA A 18 -18.90 29.43 -9.25
C ALA A 18 -20.21 29.96 -9.84
N VAL A 19 -21.06 29.07 -10.40
CA VAL A 19 -22.37 29.44 -10.93
C VAL A 19 -23.27 29.99 -9.83
N ALA A 20 -23.32 29.36 -8.67
CA ALA A 20 -24.09 29.86 -7.50
C ALA A 20 -23.60 31.22 -7.01
N ALA A 21 -22.30 31.55 -7.22
CA ALA A 21 -21.71 32.84 -6.91
C ALA A 21 -21.89 33.89 -8.03
N GLY A 22 -22.72 33.60 -9.06
CA GLY A 22 -23.09 34.52 -10.13
C GLY A 22 -22.22 34.46 -11.38
N TRP A 23 -21.35 33.48 -11.53
CA TRP A 23 -20.55 33.33 -12.75
C TRP A 23 -21.38 32.68 -13.89
N PRO A 24 -21.40 33.29 -15.11
CA PRO A 24 -22.16 32.76 -16.22
C PRO A 24 -21.63 31.37 -16.69
N PRO A 25 -22.47 30.33 -16.73
CA PRO A 25 -22.01 28.97 -17.07
C PRO A 25 -21.31 28.90 -18.44
N GLY A 26 -21.84 29.57 -19.46
CA GLY A 26 -21.31 29.53 -20.82
C GLY A 26 -19.92 30.15 -21.00
N ARG A 27 -19.52 31.05 -20.12
CA ARG A 27 -18.22 31.76 -20.19
C ARG A 27 -17.22 31.26 -19.14
N LEU A 28 -17.70 30.52 -18.13
CA LEU A 28 -16.88 30.12 -16.97
C LEU A 28 -15.69 29.24 -17.37
N ALA A 29 -15.91 28.21 -18.19
CA ALA A 29 -14.83 27.30 -18.57
C ALA A 29 -13.72 27.99 -19.37
N GLY A 30 -14.06 28.93 -20.26
CA GLY A 30 -13.10 29.75 -21.00
C GLY A 30 -12.32 30.69 -20.06
N ARG A 31 -12.99 31.28 -19.09
CA ARG A 31 -12.36 32.14 -18.08
C ARG A 31 -11.38 31.34 -17.22
N LEU A 32 -11.81 30.20 -16.69
CA LEU A 32 -10.97 29.33 -15.86
C LEU A 32 -9.66 28.93 -16.57
N ARG A 33 -9.76 28.51 -17.85
CA ARG A 33 -8.55 28.16 -18.63
C ARG A 33 -7.61 29.33 -18.82
N ARG A 34 -8.12 30.53 -19.11
CA ARG A 34 -7.28 31.75 -19.27
C ARG A 34 -6.60 32.12 -17.94
N ASP A 35 -7.25 31.90 -16.82
CA ASP A 35 -6.72 32.19 -15.49
C ASP A 35 -5.82 31.06 -14.95
N GLY A 36 -5.45 30.07 -15.77
CA GLY A 36 -4.51 29.00 -15.42
C GLY A 36 -5.11 27.84 -14.61
N TRP A 37 -6.46 27.77 -14.49
CA TRP A 37 -7.11 26.63 -13.86
C TRP A 37 -7.06 25.40 -14.76
N GLN A 38 -6.74 24.25 -14.16
CA GLN A 38 -6.69 22.97 -14.86
C GLN A 38 -7.97 22.16 -14.58
N ARG A 39 -8.54 21.56 -15.61
CA ARG A 39 -9.72 20.71 -15.45
C ARG A 39 -9.31 19.35 -14.86
N ILE A 40 -9.83 19.01 -13.68
CA ILE A 40 -9.63 17.71 -13.02
C ILE A 40 -10.56 16.66 -13.63
N CYS A 41 -11.85 16.96 -13.65
CA CYS A 41 -12.91 16.14 -14.23
C CYS A 41 -14.10 17.04 -14.60
N ARG A 42 -15.21 16.44 -15.05
CA ARG A 42 -16.44 17.20 -15.33
C ARG A 42 -16.95 17.87 -14.06
N GLY A 43 -17.03 19.19 -14.06
CA GLY A 43 -17.55 19.99 -12.94
C GLY A 43 -16.51 20.36 -11.87
N ALA A 44 -15.24 19.96 -11.98
CA ALA A 44 -14.20 20.30 -11.02
C ALA A 44 -12.91 20.80 -11.69
N TRP A 45 -12.29 21.81 -11.08
CA TRP A 45 -11.10 22.49 -11.56
C TRP A 45 -10.06 22.65 -10.45
N ALA A 46 -8.80 22.45 -10.77
CA ALA A 46 -7.67 22.69 -9.90
C ALA A 46 -7.25 24.16 -9.95
N ALA A 47 -6.94 24.74 -8.81
CA ALA A 47 -6.41 26.09 -8.73
C ALA A 47 -5.07 26.22 -9.48
N PRO A 48 -4.75 27.43 -10.04
CA PRO A 48 -3.50 27.68 -10.73
C PRO A 48 -2.28 27.27 -9.90
N GLY A 49 -1.30 26.62 -10.54
CA GLY A 49 -0.08 26.14 -9.89
C GLY A 49 -0.25 24.88 -9.03
N ARG A 50 -1.46 24.31 -8.92
CA ARG A 50 -1.68 23.03 -8.22
C ARG A 50 -1.47 21.87 -9.18
N GLU A 51 -0.59 20.96 -8.84
CA GLU A 51 -0.46 19.68 -9.54
C GLU A 51 -1.71 18.84 -9.36
N VAL A 52 -2.21 18.26 -10.45
CA VAL A 52 -3.38 17.39 -10.45
C VAL A 52 -2.93 15.94 -10.14
N ASP A 53 -2.54 15.72 -8.90
CA ASP A 53 -2.20 14.40 -8.38
C ASP A 53 -3.48 13.58 -8.06
N TRP A 54 -3.29 12.34 -7.69
CA TRP A 54 -4.38 11.44 -7.33
C TRP A 54 -5.19 11.92 -6.10
N ARG A 55 -4.57 12.64 -5.15
CA ARG A 55 -5.25 13.18 -3.96
C ARG A 55 -6.17 14.32 -4.33
N LEU A 56 -5.70 15.22 -5.17
CA LEU A 56 -6.52 16.33 -5.66
C LEU A 56 -7.71 15.80 -6.48
N ARG A 57 -7.50 14.73 -7.29
CA ARG A 57 -8.58 14.04 -8.00
C ARG A 57 -9.57 13.39 -7.03
N ALA A 58 -9.11 12.71 -5.99
CA ALA A 58 -9.97 12.13 -4.97
C ALA A 58 -10.77 13.23 -4.22
N THR A 59 -10.14 14.35 -3.89
CA THR A 59 -10.80 15.51 -3.27
C THR A 59 -11.90 16.04 -4.16
N ALA A 60 -11.64 16.28 -5.44
CA ALA A 60 -12.62 16.77 -6.40
C ALA A 60 -13.82 15.83 -6.52
N LEU A 61 -13.57 14.52 -6.59
CA LEU A 61 -14.63 13.52 -6.66
C LEU A 61 -15.49 13.46 -5.39
N GLN A 62 -14.89 13.56 -4.21
CA GLN A 62 -15.64 13.61 -2.94
C GLN A 62 -16.40 14.92 -2.72
N LEU A 63 -15.93 16.03 -3.29
CA LEU A 63 -16.68 17.30 -3.28
C LEU A 63 -17.88 17.27 -4.22
N LEU A 64 -17.74 16.64 -5.40
CA LEU A 64 -18.84 16.43 -6.35
C LEU A 64 -19.85 15.39 -5.88
N ARG A 65 -19.37 14.37 -5.17
CA ARG A 65 -20.12 13.18 -4.76
C ARG A 65 -19.82 12.86 -3.29
N PRO A 66 -20.52 13.50 -2.37
CA PRO A 66 -20.27 13.35 -0.93
C PRO A 66 -20.43 11.93 -0.37
N GLU A 67 -21.15 11.07 -1.07
CA GLU A 67 -21.35 9.67 -0.70
C GLU A 67 -20.10 8.79 -0.93
N LEU A 68 -19.14 9.23 -1.75
CA LEU A 68 -17.94 8.47 -2.05
C LEU A 68 -16.99 8.41 -0.85
N VAL A 69 -16.54 7.22 -0.50
CA VAL A 69 -15.53 6.95 0.52
C VAL A 69 -14.35 6.26 -0.16
N CYS A 70 -13.13 6.80 -0.05
CA CYS A 70 -11.92 6.13 -0.55
C CYS A 70 -11.82 4.74 0.08
N SER A 71 -11.57 3.72 -0.74
CA SER A 71 -11.52 2.32 -0.29
C SER A 71 -10.41 1.55 -1.01
N HIS A 72 -10.24 0.27 -0.72
CA HIS A 72 -9.31 -0.63 -1.40
C HIS A 72 -7.93 0.01 -1.64
N GLY A 73 -7.42 0.03 -2.87
CA GLY A 73 -6.11 0.57 -3.23
C GLY A 73 -5.94 2.05 -2.87
N THR A 74 -6.97 2.87 -3.08
CA THR A 74 -6.90 4.30 -2.71
C THR A 74 -6.80 4.50 -1.21
N ALA A 75 -7.56 3.74 -0.41
CA ALA A 75 -7.47 3.78 1.04
C ALA A 75 -6.13 3.21 1.54
N ALA A 76 -5.63 2.14 0.91
CA ALA A 76 -4.30 1.58 1.21
C ALA A 76 -3.20 2.64 1.06
N ARG A 77 -3.20 3.41 -0.02
CA ARG A 77 -2.25 4.53 -0.22
C ARG A 77 -2.39 5.62 0.85
N LEU A 78 -3.62 5.96 1.26
CA LEU A 78 -3.85 6.93 2.35
C LEU A 78 -3.29 6.44 3.68
N HIS A 79 -3.43 5.15 3.97
CA HIS A 79 -2.97 4.51 5.20
C HIS A 79 -1.51 4.05 5.13
N ARG A 80 -0.83 4.17 3.97
CA ARG A 80 0.50 3.58 3.72
C ARG A 80 0.52 2.07 3.97
N ILE A 81 -0.47 1.37 3.46
CA ILE A 81 -0.50 -0.09 3.38
C ILE A 81 0.08 -0.48 2.03
N GLU A 82 1.08 -1.33 2.04
CA GLU A 82 1.71 -1.82 0.82
C GLU A 82 0.83 -2.87 0.13
N VAL A 83 0.77 -2.80 -1.19
CA VAL A 83 0.01 -3.73 -2.05
C VAL A 83 0.91 -4.20 -3.19
N LEU A 84 0.69 -5.40 -3.71
CA LEU A 84 1.38 -5.88 -4.90
C LEU A 84 0.73 -5.30 -6.16
N GLY A 85 1.54 -4.92 -7.15
CA GLY A 85 1.07 -4.52 -8.48
C GLY A 85 0.37 -3.16 -8.56
N GLY A 86 0.51 -2.31 -7.54
CA GLY A 86 -0.27 -1.07 -7.36
C GLY A 86 0.29 0.21 -8.00
N GLU A 87 1.34 0.16 -8.80
CA GLU A 87 1.96 1.39 -9.33
C GLU A 87 1.93 1.46 -10.85
N GLY A 88 0.88 2.08 -11.38
CA GLY A 88 0.80 2.49 -12.78
C GLY A 88 0.35 3.95 -12.92
N PRO A 89 0.87 4.73 -13.91
CA PRO A 89 0.53 6.14 -14.11
C PRO A 89 -0.95 6.39 -14.45
N GLU A 90 -1.69 5.37 -14.80
CA GLU A 90 -3.13 5.42 -15.13
C GLU A 90 -4.05 4.85 -14.05
N GLU A 91 -3.62 4.82 -12.82
CA GLU A 91 -4.33 4.17 -11.73
C GLU A 91 -5.73 4.74 -11.51
N ARG A 92 -6.72 3.86 -11.53
CA ARG A 92 -8.10 4.18 -11.15
C ARG A 92 -8.16 4.36 -9.65
N LEU A 93 -8.90 5.38 -9.22
CA LEU A 93 -9.19 5.56 -7.79
C LEU A 93 -10.32 4.63 -7.37
N ASP A 94 -10.13 3.92 -6.26
CA ASP A 94 -11.13 3.06 -5.67
C ASP A 94 -11.98 3.83 -4.66
N PHE A 95 -13.29 3.77 -4.84
CA PHE A 95 -14.27 4.30 -3.90
C PHE A 95 -15.33 3.27 -3.58
N THR A 96 -15.85 3.34 -2.36
CA THR A 96 -17.05 2.62 -1.95
C THR A 96 -18.18 3.62 -1.72
N ALA A 97 -19.38 3.27 -2.14
CA ALA A 97 -20.59 4.03 -1.90
C ALA A 97 -21.81 3.11 -1.70
N PRO A 98 -22.89 3.58 -1.04
CA PRO A 98 -24.12 2.82 -0.95
C PRO A 98 -24.80 2.71 -2.33
N PRO A 99 -25.55 1.63 -2.61
CA PRO A 99 -26.39 1.55 -3.81
C PRO A 99 -27.49 2.62 -3.77
N PRO A 100 -27.95 3.16 -4.92
CA PRO A 100 -27.65 2.78 -6.29
C PRO A 100 -26.50 3.58 -6.93
N ALA A 101 -25.34 3.68 -6.31
CA ALA A 101 -24.22 4.45 -6.84
C ALA A 101 -23.75 3.92 -8.20
N ARG A 102 -23.45 4.84 -9.12
CA ARG A 102 -22.98 4.54 -10.48
C ARG A 102 -21.70 5.31 -10.78
N SER A 103 -20.78 4.71 -11.55
CA SER A 103 -19.61 5.42 -12.09
C SER A 103 -19.92 5.91 -13.51
N SER A 104 -19.43 7.09 -13.88
CA SER A 104 -19.40 7.51 -15.27
C SER A 104 -18.11 7.04 -15.95
N ARG A 105 -18.17 6.77 -17.28
CA ARG A 105 -17.01 6.30 -18.06
C ARG A 105 -15.79 7.25 -18.00
N GLY A 106 -16.00 8.52 -17.66
CA GLY A 106 -14.95 9.54 -17.63
C GLY A 106 -14.24 9.72 -16.28
N ASP A 107 -14.74 9.11 -15.21
CA ASP A 107 -14.26 9.42 -13.84
C ASP A 107 -12.93 8.74 -13.49
N ARG A 108 -12.49 7.76 -14.28
CA ARG A 108 -11.30 6.93 -13.98
C ARG A 108 -11.32 6.37 -12.55
N ILE A 109 -12.50 5.94 -12.10
CA ILE A 109 -12.70 5.33 -10.79
C ILE A 109 -13.11 3.86 -10.93
N ARG A 110 -12.80 3.08 -9.91
CA ARG A 110 -13.43 1.80 -9.63
C ARG A 110 -14.40 2.01 -8.47
N LEU A 111 -15.68 1.82 -8.74
CA LEU A 111 -16.72 1.99 -7.74
C LEU A 111 -17.15 0.63 -7.19
N HIS A 112 -16.94 0.45 -5.90
CA HIS A 112 -17.43 -0.68 -5.12
C HIS A 112 -18.73 -0.28 -4.45
N THR A 113 -19.77 -1.10 -4.55
CA THR A 113 -21.07 -0.83 -3.93
C THR A 113 -21.31 -1.78 -2.77
N THR A 114 -21.74 -1.23 -1.64
CA THR A 114 -22.12 -2.02 -0.46
C THR A 114 -23.14 -1.26 0.37
N ALA A 115 -24.15 -1.99 0.86
CA ALA A 115 -25.08 -1.48 1.87
C ALA A 115 -24.50 -1.57 3.30
N PHE A 116 -23.34 -2.24 3.48
CA PHE A 116 -22.76 -2.58 4.77
C PHE A 116 -21.56 -1.73 5.16
N LEU A 117 -21.50 -0.47 4.73
CA LEU A 117 -20.49 0.48 5.19
C LEU A 117 -21.05 1.28 6.36
N THR A 118 -20.73 0.85 7.56
CA THR A 118 -21.16 1.51 8.81
C THR A 118 -20.34 2.76 9.11
N ASP A 119 -20.75 3.57 10.08
CA ASP A 119 -19.95 4.72 10.51
C ASP A 119 -18.62 4.28 11.18
N GLY A 120 -18.60 3.14 11.86
CA GLY A 120 -17.40 2.51 12.40
C GLY A 120 -16.40 2.06 11.34
N ASP A 121 -16.83 1.86 10.07
CA ASP A 121 -15.97 1.53 8.94
C ASP A 121 -15.32 2.77 8.29
N ARG A 122 -15.70 3.97 8.70
CA ARG A 122 -15.30 5.23 8.07
C ARG A 122 -14.30 5.99 8.92
N SER A 123 -13.39 6.67 8.28
CA SER A 123 -12.45 7.59 8.91
C SER A 123 -12.13 8.76 7.96
N VAL A 124 -11.36 9.72 8.46
CA VAL A 124 -10.83 10.81 7.64
C VAL A 124 -9.31 10.75 7.70
N ARG A 125 -8.66 10.71 6.54
CA ARG A 125 -7.22 10.74 6.44
C ARG A 125 -6.77 11.80 5.44
N ARG A 126 -5.94 12.74 5.88
CA ARG A 126 -5.46 13.86 5.04
C ARG A 126 -6.60 14.64 4.35
N GLY A 127 -7.71 14.85 5.06
CA GLY A 127 -8.89 15.56 4.57
C GLY A 127 -9.80 14.74 3.64
N LEU A 128 -9.47 13.49 3.34
CA LEU A 128 -10.30 12.59 2.54
C LEU A 128 -11.06 11.60 3.42
N ARG A 129 -12.35 11.41 3.12
CA ARG A 129 -13.13 10.33 3.72
C ARG A 129 -12.61 9.00 3.17
N THR A 130 -12.32 8.06 4.04
CA THR A 130 -11.74 6.77 3.69
C THR A 130 -12.30 5.67 4.58
N THR A 131 -12.19 4.43 4.16
CA THR A 131 -12.43 3.29 5.05
C THR A 131 -11.35 3.24 6.13
N THR A 132 -11.67 2.73 7.32
CA THR A 132 -10.69 2.47 8.38
C THR A 132 -9.62 1.50 7.91
N PRO A 133 -8.44 1.44 8.54
CA PRO A 133 -7.41 0.46 8.19
C PRO A 133 -7.93 -0.98 8.21
N THR A 134 -8.65 -1.38 9.25
CA THR A 134 -9.21 -2.75 9.39
C THR A 134 -10.15 -3.07 8.23
N ARG A 135 -11.09 -2.16 7.92
CA ARG A 135 -12.01 -2.34 6.80
C ARG A 135 -11.28 -2.35 5.47
N THR A 136 -10.30 -1.47 5.26
CA THR A 136 -9.49 -1.42 4.03
C THR A 136 -8.76 -2.74 3.78
N VAL A 137 -8.08 -3.26 4.81
CA VAL A 137 -7.36 -4.53 4.74
C VAL A 137 -8.32 -5.69 4.49
N GLY A 138 -9.44 -5.74 5.21
CA GLY A 138 -10.46 -6.76 5.01
C GLY A 138 -11.02 -6.78 3.58
N ASP A 139 -11.33 -5.60 3.00
CA ASP A 139 -11.82 -5.49 1.62
C ASP A 139 -10.76 -5.93 0.61
N LEU A 140 -9.49 -5.52 0.79
CA LEU A 140 -8.39 -5.91 -0.08
C LEU A 140 -8.12 -7.41 -0.06
N ILE A 141 -8.04 -8.03 1.12
CA ILE A 141 -7.81 -9.48 1.25
C ILE A 141 -8.95 -10.26 0.58
N ARG A 142 -10.20 -9.84 0.77
CA ARG A 142 -11.35 -10.49 0.12
C ARG A 142 -11.33 -10.34 -1.40
N ALA A 143 -10.85 -9.20 -1.92
CA ALA A 143 -10.76 -8.91 -3.34
C ALA A 143 -9.51 -9.48 -4.02
N SER A 144 -8.48 -9.88 -3.26
CA SER A 144 -7.22 -10.39 -3.79
C SER A 144 -7.44 -11.62 -4.68
N ALA A 145 -6.73 -11.66 -5.81
CA ALA A 145 -6.74 -12.80 -6.72
C ALA A 145 -5.81 -13.92 -6.20
N THR A 146 -4.70 -13.55 -5.57
CA THR A 146 -3.67 -14.46 -5.08
C THR A 146 -3.51 -14.34 -3.56
N ARG A 147 -2.96 -15.38 -2.94
CA ARG A 147 -2.63 -15.33 -1.50
C ARG A 147 -1.48 -14.38 -1.21
N GLU A 148 -0.55 -14.22 -2.15
CA GLU A 148 0.58 -13.28 -2.04
C GLU A 148 0.07 -11.84 -1.89
N GLU A 149 -0.87 -11.42 -2.75
CA GLU A 149 -1.51 -10.11 -2.63
C GLU A 149 -2.17 -9.92 -1.25
N ALA A 150 -2.94 -10.91 -0.81
CA ALA A 150 -3.66 -10.86 0.45
C ALA A 150 -2.73 -10.79 1.67
N VAL A 151 -1.69 -11.64 1.70
CA VAL A 151 -0.76 -11.72 2.83
C VAL A 151 0.14 -10.49 2.89
N VAL A 152 0.58 -9.94 1.75
CA VAL A 152 1.36 -8.69 1.71
C VAL A 152 0.57 -7.54 2.33
N VAL A 153 -0.70 -7.38 1.98
CA VAL A 153 -1.58 -6.35 2.55
C VAL A 153 -1.72 -6.54 4.07
N ALA A 154 -1.96 -7.77 4.52
CA ALA A 154 -2.12 -8.09 5.93
C ALA A 154 -0.82 -7.86 6.72
N ASP A 155 0.31 -8.41 6.28
CA ASP A 155 1.62 -8.23 6.92
C ASP A 155 1.99 -6.75 6.99
N SER A 156 1.74 -6.00 5.89
CA SER A 156 1.96 -4.57 5.90
C SER A 156 1.16 -3.87 6.99
N ALA A 157 -0.13 -4.15 7.14
CA ALA A 157 -1.00 -3.48 8.09
C ALA A 157 -0.75 -3.89 9.56
N LEU A 158 -0.39 -5.16 9.79
CA LEU A 158 -0.14 -5.73 11.12
C LEU A 158 1.24 -5.31 11.69
N ALA A 159 2.18 -4.90 10.84
CA ALA A 159 3.54 -4.60 11.23
C ALA A 159 3.77 -3.10 11.49
N ARG A 160 4.74 -2.81 12.38
CA ARG A 160 5.44 -1.52 12.39
C ARG A 160 6.34 -1.47 11.17
N ARG A 161 6.19 -0.47 10.31
CA ARG A 161 6.92 -0.36 9.04
C ARG A 161 7.40 1.04 8.69
N ALA A 162 8.37 1.10 7.78
CA ALA A 162 8.70 2.32 7.05
C ALA A 162 8.22 2.17 5.61
N VAL A 163 7.22 2.94 5.22
CA VAL A 163 6.66 2.95 3.87
C VAL A 163 6.91 4.33 3.25
N GLU A 164 7.51 4.38 2.06
CA GLU A 164 7.93 5.64 1.41
C GLU A 164 8.79 6.52 2.34
N GLY A 165 9.70 5.91 3.10
CA GLY A 165 10.58 6.60 4.05
C GLY A 165 9.92 7.09 5.35
N VAL A 166 8.62 6.88 5.52
CA VAL A 166 7.86 7.28 6.71
C VAL A 166 7.61 6.08 7.62
N ARG A 167 8.14 6.15 8.84
CA ARG A 167 7.84 5.14 9.87
C ARG A 167 6.40 5.27 10.33
N ARG A 168 5.73 4.13 10.52
CA ARG A 168 4.41 4.02 11.12
C ARG A 168 4.31 2.80 12.03
N GLU A 169 3.45 2.90 13.02
CA GLU A 169 3.05 1.79 13.88
C GLU A 169 2.16 0.78 13.11
N ALA A 170 1.92 -0.38 13.71
CA ALA A 170 0.88 -1.29 13.22
C ALA A 170 -0.45 -0.55 13.14
N LEU A 171 -1.16 -0.75 12.04
CA LEU A 171 -2.45 -0.07 11.78
C LEU A 171 -3.63 -0.87 12.28
N VAL A 172 -3.47 -2.18 12.39
CA VAL A 172 -4.53 -3.15 12.72
C VAL A 172 -3.94 -4.19 13.66
N ARG A 173 -4.73 -4.68 14.61
CA ARG A 173 -4.39 -5.87 15.40
C ARG A 173 -4.91 -7.12 14.70
N HIS A 174 -4.26 -8.24 14.91
CA HIS A 174 -4.64 -9.51 14.27
C HIS A 174 -6.09 -9.92 14.63
N GLU A 175 -6.48 -9.76 15.91
CA GLU A 175 -7.83 -10.05 16.36
C GLU A 175 -8.90 -9.18 15.71
N ASP A 176 -8.62 -7.88 15.50
CA ASP A 176 -9.56 -6.96 14.83
C ASP A 176 -9.76 -7.33 13.36
N LEU A 177 -8.67 -7.75 12.68
CA LEU A 177 -8.73 -8.22 11.31
C LEU A 177 -9.45 -9.57 11.20
N ALA A 178 -9.22 -10.48 12.15
CA ALA A 178 -9.92 -11.75 12.20
C ALA A 178 -11.44 -11.54 12.39
N ALA A 179 -11.84 -10.61 13.26
CA ALA A 179 -13.24 -10.25 13.48
C ALA A 179 -13.88 -9.64 12.20
N GLU A 180 -13.16 -8.74 11.50
CA GLU A 180 -13.62 -8.16 10.21
C GLU A 180 -13.83 -9.27 9.15
N LEU A 181 -12.95 -10.27 9.10
CA LEU A 181 -13.04 -11.38 8.15
C LEU A 181 -14.01 -12.47 8.58
N ALA A 182 -14.52 -12.46 9.81
CA ALA A 182 -15.57 -13.37 10.26
C ALA A 182 -16.93 -13.06 9.62
N ALA A 183 -17.18 -11.79 9.26
CA ALA A 183 -18.42 -11.39 8.60
C ALA A 183 -18.64 -12.17 7.29
N PRO A 184 -19.87 -12.67 7.03
CA PRO A 184 -20.19 -13.48 5.85
C PRO A 184 -20.30 -12.61 4.58
N ARG A 185 -19.15 -12.17 4.06
CA ARG A 185 -19.03 -11.38 2.84
C ARG A 185 -18.37 -12.21 1.73
N PRO A 186 -18.58 -11.90 0.45
CA PRO A 186 -17.90 -12.58 -0.65
C PRO A 186 -16.37 -12.60 -0.44
N GLY A 187 -15.76 -13.77 -0.63
CA GLY A 187 -14.32 -13.99 -0.41
C GLY A 187 -13.88 -14.20 1.04
N ALA A 188 -14.75 -14.08 2.05
CA ALA A 188 -14.39 -14.18 3.46
C ALA A 188 -13.77 -15.53 3.85
N ALA A 189 -14.29 -16.66 3.32
CA ALA A 189 -13.73 -17.98 3.63
C ALA A 189 -12.27 -18.11 3.20
N ARG A 190 -11.96 -17.70 1.96
CA ARG A 190 -10.61 -17.68 1.41
C ARG A 190 -9.71 -16.71 2.18
N ALA A 191 -10.23 -15.53 2.50
CA ALA A 191 -9.52 -14.49 3.26
C ALA A 191 -9.07 -14.99 4.65
N ARG A 192 -9.94 -15.73 5.37
CA ARG A 192 -9.58 -16.36 6.66
C ARG A 192 -8.48 -17.41 6.52
N THR A 193 -8.48 -18.19 5.44
CA THR A 193 -7.39 -19.14 5.17
C THR A 193 -6.07 -18.43 4.96
N TRP A 194 -6.07 -17.32 4.22
CA TRP A 194 -4.87 -16.54 3.94
C TRP A 194 -4.37 -15.76 5.16
N LEU A 195 -5.27 -15.29 6.03
CA LEU A 195 -4.89 -14.63 7.28
C LEU A 195 -3.98 -15.51 8.15
N ARG A 196 -4.16 -16.84 8.12
CA ARG A 196 -3.29 -17.79 8.86
C ARG A 196 -1.85 -17.85 8.34
N LEU A 197 -1.57 -17.25 7.18
CA LEU A 197 -0.25 -17.20 6.57
C LEU A 197 0.50 -15.92 6.90
N THR A 198 -0.14 -15.00 7.63
CA THR A 198 0.47 -13.71 7.97
C THR A 198 1.59 -13.85 8.98
N GLU A 199 2.61 -13.02 8.80
CA GLU A 199 3.74 -12.91 9.71
C GLU A 199 4.22 -11.45 9.75
N PRO A 200 3.82 -10.68 10.76
CA PRO A 200 4.15 -9.25 10.87
C PRO A 200 5.65 -8.95 10.97
N ALA A 201 6.49 -9.96 11.19
CA ALA A 201 7.94 -9.78 11.18
C ALA A 201 8.51 -9.43 9.81
N SER A 202 7.86 -9.85 8.69
CA SER A 202 8.30 -9.50 7.34
C SER A 202 8.36 -7.98 7.15
N GLY A 203 9.51 -7.44 6.75
CA GLY A 203 9.77 -6.00 6.66
C GLY A 203 9.33 -5.36 5.31
N SER A 204 9.05 -6.17 4.29
CA SER A 204 8.68 -5.69 2.94
C SER A 204 7.75 -6.65 2.21
N PRO A 205 7.08 -6.22 1.12
CA PRO A 205 6.32 -7.10 0.25
C PRO A 205 7.14 -8.25 -0.35
N ALA A 206 8.38 -7.98 -0.71
CA ALA A 206 9.27 -8.99 -1.28
C ALA A 206 9.65 -10.07 -0.25
N GLU A 207 9.90 -9.69 1.00
CA GLU A 207 10.13 -10.66 2.09
C GLU A 207 8.89 -11.51 2.34
N THR A 208 7.68 -10.92 2.39
CA THR A 208 6.44 -11.69 2.52
C THR A 208 6.29 -12.72 1.41
N VAL A 209 6.55 -12.34 0.15
CA VAL A 209 6.47 -13.28 -0.98
C VAL A 209 7.57 -14.34 -0.91
N ALA A 210 8.82 -13.96 -0.61
CA ALA A 210 9.93 -14.90 -0.45
C ALA A 210 9.63 -15.97 0.62
N ARG A 211 9.10 -15.55 1.77
CA ARG A 211 8.66 -16.45 2.85
C ARG A 211 7.61 -17.44 2.38
N LEU A 212 6.59 -16.97 1.65
CA LEU A 212 5.55 -17.84 1.12
C LEU A 212 6.13 -18.87 0.11
N ARG A 213 7.04 -18.44 -0.77
CA ARG A 213 7.71 -19.32 -1.74
C ARG A 213 8.63 -20.34 -1.05
N MET A 214 9.38 -19.93 -0.02
CA MET A 214 10.16 -20.86 0.78
C MET A 214 9.26 -21.90 1.47
N ARG A 215 8.15 -21.46 2.06
CA ARG A 215 7.17 -22.37 2.66
C ARG A 215 6.61 -23.40 1.66
N ASP A 216 6.28 -22.99 0.44
CA ASP A 216 5.82 -23.89 -0.62
C ASP A 216 6.88 -24.92 -1.00
N ALA A 217 8.14 -24.52 -0.89
CA ALA A 217 9.29 -25.39 -1.11
C ALA A 217 9.67 -26.23 0.13
N ALA A 218 8.84 -26.25 1.18
CA ALA A 218 9.11 -26.90 2.47
C ALA A 218 10.39 -26.39 3.18
N LEU A 219 10.73 -25.10 2.94
CA LEU A 219 11.82 -24.41 3.61
C LEU A 219 11.22 -23.52 4.72
N THR A 220 11.73 -23.66 5.95
CA THR A 220 11.17 -23.02 7.14
C THR A 220 12.24 -22.21 7.89
N PRO A 221 12.70 -21.07 7.34
CA PRO A 221 13.62 -20.20 8.07
C PRO A 221 12.92 -19.44 9.20
N GLU A 222 13.69 -18.95 10.16
CA GLU A 222 13.24 -17.90 11.09
C GLU A 222 13.20 -16.57 10.33
N SER A 223 12.09 -15.82 10.46
CA SER A 223 11.94 -14.48 9.87
C SER A 223 12.45 -13.41 10.84
N GLN A 224 13.31 -12.52 10.37
CA GLN A 224 13.82 -11.36 11.10
C GLN A 224 14.34 -11.68 12.53
N PRO A 225 15.10 -12.79 12.73
CA PRO A 225 15.61 -13.11 14.05
C PRO A 225 16.60 -12.04 14.53
N THR A 226 16.63 -11.78 15.81
CA THR A 226 17.64 -10.88 16.39
C THR A 226 18.90 -11.68 16.74
N LEU A 227 19.99 -11.34 16.11
CA LEU A 227 21.33 -11.87 16.37
C LEU A 227 22.20 -10.77 16.99
N LEU A 228 23.37 -11.15 17.50
CA LEU A 228 24.38 -10.22 17.96
C LEU A 228 25.63 -10.36 17.10
N THR A 229 26.19 -9.24 16.66
CA THR A 229 27.53 -9.22 16.06
C THR A 229 28.59 -9.57 17.11
N ALA A 230 29.81 -9.88 16.70
CA ALA A 230 30.94 -10.08 17.61
C ALA A 230 31.17 -8.89 18.56
N ALA A 231 30.75 -7.68 18.16
CA ALA A 231 30.82 -6.47 18.99
C ALA A 231 29.56 -6.25 19.86
N GLY A 232 28.66 -7.24 20.00
CA GLY A 232 27.43 -7.16 20.79
C GLY A 232 26.33 -6.24 20.22
N LYS A 233 26.45 -5.80 18.96
CA LYS A 233 25.43 -4.98 18.31
C LYS A 233 24.34 -5.85 17.73
N PRO A 234 23.04 -5.45 17.85
CA PRO A 234 21.94 -6.20 17.28
C PRO A 234 21.99 -6.19 15.75
N LEU A 235 21.75 -7.35 15.17
CA LEU A 235 21.67 -7.61 13.73
C LEU A 235 20.43 -8.44 13.45
N ARG A 236 19.72 -8.12 12.36
CA ARG A 236 18.49 -8.82 11.98
C ARG A 236 18.54 -9.15 10.50
N PRO A 237 18.94 -10.39 10.12
CA PRO A 237 18.76 -10.86 8.76
C PRO A 237 17.27 -11.04 8.42
N ASP A 238 16.92 -10.96 7.13
CA ASP A 238 15.52 -11.13 6.72
C ASP A 238 15.07 -12.56 7.02
N PHE A 239 15.92 -13.56 6.78
CA PHE A 239 15.66 -14.96 7.12
C PHE A 239 16.94 -15.64 7.59
N LEU A 240 16.77 -16.62 8.49
CA LEU A 240 17.88 -17.44 8.99
C LEU A 240 17.46 -18.91 9.07
N PHE A 241 18.23 -19.78 8.43
CA PHE A 241 18.25 -21.21 8.71
C PHE A 241 19.32 -21.44 9.77
N ARG A 242 18.88 -21.46 11.04
CA ARG A 242 19.80 -21.37 12.19
C ARG A 242 20.72 -22.58 12.29
N ALA A 243 20.21 -23.79 12.06
CA ALA A 243 21.02 -25.03 12.16
C ALA A 243 22.20 -25.03 11.17
N GLU A 244 21.99 -24.52 9.97
CA GLU A 244 22.97 -24.44 8.88
C GLU A 244 23.77 -23.14 8.92
N GLY A 245 23.38 -22.15 9.73
CA GLY A 245 23.99 -20.83 9.77
C GLY A 245 23.85 -20.08 8.44
N LEU A 246 22.74 -20.34 7.69
CA LEU A 246 22.49 -19.69 6.41
C LEU A 246 21.54 -18.51 6.58
N ALA A 247 22.04 -17.30 6.37
CA ALA A 247 21.21 -16.10 6.27
C ALA A 247 20.78 -15.84 4.84
N VAL A 248 19.53 -15.38 4.65
CA VAL A 248 19.00 -14.96 3.35
C VAL A 248 18.49 -13.54 3.47
N GLU A 249 18.94 -12.66 2.60
CA GLU A 249 18.57 -11.24 2.51
C GLU A 249 17.81 -10.99 1.22
N ILE A 250 16.73 -10.19 1.29
CA ILE A 250 15.92 -9.78 0.14
C ILE A 250 16.11 -8.30 -0.10
N GLU A 251 16.75 -7.96 -1.20
CA GLU A 251 17.01 -6.57 -1.58
C GLU A 251 15.77 -5.93 -2.20
N GLY A 252 15.27 -4.88 -1.55
CA GLY A 252 14.17 -4.08 -2.09
C GLY A 252 14.58 -3.25 -3.31
N HIS A 253 13.61 -2.83 -4.13
CA HIS A 253 13.83 -1.95 -5.29
C HIS A 253 14.28 -0.52 -4.95
N ALA A 254 14.37 -0.14 -3.69
CA ALA A 254 14.66 1.23 -3.28
C ALA A 254 16.17 1.58 -3.32
N PHE A 255 16.85 1.27 -4.43
CA PHE A 255 18.14 1.91 -4.75
C PHE A 255 17.91 3.35 -5.22
N HIS A 256 17.44 4.22 -4.35
CA HIS A 256 17.71 5.65 -4.52
C HIS A 256 19.12 5.91 -4.02
N GLY A 257 20.07 5.78 -4.97
CA GLY A 257 21.50 5.74 -4.75
C GLY A 257 22.10 7.00 -4.14
N THR A 258 21.87 7.20 -2.84
CA THR A 258 22.76 8.10 -2.12
C THR A 258 24.00 7.31 -1.66
N ARG A 259 25.18 7.91 -1.77
CA ARG A 259 26.44 7.33 -1.28
C ARG A 259 26.32 6.78 0.15
N ARG A 260 25.60 7.50 1.02
CA ARG A 260 25.34 7.07 2.41
C ARG A 260 24.45 5.82 2.52
N ALA A 261 23.54 5.58 1.57
CA ALA A 261 22.73 4.37 1.55
C ALA A 261 23.59 3.16 1.17
N HIS A 262 24.45 3.33 0.17
CA HIS A 262 25.39 2.31 -0.26
C HIS A 262 26.41 1.95 0.83
N GLU A 263 27.00 2.95 1.51
CA GLU A 263 27.92 2.75 2.63
C GLU A 263 27.27 1.96 3.80
N ARG A 264 26.00 2.24 4.10
CA ARG A 264 25.23 1.49 5.11
C ARG A 264 24.96 0.04 4.69
N ASP A 265 24.66 -0.20 3.41
CA ASP A 265 24.42 -1.53 2.88
C ASP A 265 25.70 -2.40 2.96
N ILE A 266 26.84 -1.86 2.56
CA ILE A 266 28.14 -2.51 2.71
C ILE A 266 28.44 -2.83 4.19
N ALA A 267 28.24 -1.88 5.08
CA ALA A 267 28.47 -2.08 6.51
C ALA A 267 27.55 -3.17 7.09
N ARG A 268 26.28 -3.20 6.67
CA ARG A 268 25.31 -4.23 7.06
C ARG A 268 25.74 -5.62 6.55
N PHE A 269 26.15 -5.72 5.30
CA PHE A 269 26.62 -6.98 4.71
C PHE A 269 27.85 -7.53 5.43
N ASN A 270 28.85 -6.67 5.69
CA ASN A 270 30.04 -7.05 6.43
C ASN A 270 29.70 -7.50 7.87
N ALA A 271 28.72 -6.86 8.51
CA ALA A 271 28.24 -7.26 9.83
C ALA A 271 27.56 -8.64 9.80
N LEU A 272 26.78 -8.96 8.76
CA LEU A 272 26.20 -10.29 8.56
C LEU A 272 27.29 -11.35 8.41
N GLN A 273 28.27 -11.11 7.55
CA GLN A 273 29.39 -12.06 7.32
C GLN A 273 30.29 -12.27 8.56
N SER A 274 30.36 -11.28 9.43
CA SER A 274 31.15 -11.39 10.67
C SER A 274 30.35 -11.86 11.88
N CYS A 275 29.05 -12.16 11.72
CA CYS A 275 28.23 -12.67 12.81
C CYS A 275 28.57 -14.14 13.12
N PRO A 276 28.86 -14.51 14.39
CA PRO A 276 29.26 -15.89 14.73
C PRO A 276 28.22 -16.96 14.40
N GLU A 277 26.95 -16.60 14.38
CA GLU A 277 25.84 -17.52 14.06
C GLU A 277 25.63 -17.68 12.54
N ILE A 278 26.28 -16.88 11.70
CA ILE A 278 26.13 -16.91 10.25
C ILE A 278 27.37 -17.46 9.59
N ARG A 279 27.24 -18.58 8.92
CA ARG A 279 28.32 -19.23 8.14
C ARG A 279 28.30 -18.79 6.69
N ARG A 280 27.09 -18.44 6.17
CA ARG A 280 26.87 -18.10 4.76
C ARG A 280 25.73 -17.09 4.63
N VAL A 281 25.86 -16.20 3.67
CA VAL A 281 24.79 -15.23 3.30
C VAL A 281 24.43 -15.40 1.84
N LEU A 282 23.14 -15.55 1.55
CA LEU A 282 22.59 -15.43 0.21
C LEU A 282 21.80 -14.12 0.09
N ARG A 283 21.89 -13.47 -1.05
CA ARG A 283 21.15 -12.25 -1.34
C ARG A 283 20.33 -12.43 -2.61
N PHE A 284 19.08 -12.04 -2.59
CA PHE A 284 18.17 -12.08 -3.73
C PHE A 284 17.52 -10.73 -3.94
N THR A 285 17.37 -10.31 -5.17
CA THR A 285 16.63 -9.11 -5.50
C THR A 285 15.12 -9.37 -5.43
N ALA A 286 14.32 -8.34 -5.16
CA ALA A 286 12.86 -8.44 -5.26
C ALA A 286 12.42 -8.98 -6.65
N GLY A 287 13.16 -8.60 -7.71
CA GLY A 287 12.91 -9.11 -9.06
C GLY A 287 13.05 -10.63 -9.19
N GLU A 288 14.03 -11.24 -8.52
CA GLU A 288 14.19 -12.70 -8.49
C GLU A 288 13.07 -13.36 -7.70
N VAL A 289 12.70 -12.80 -6.55
CA VAL A 289 11.60 -13.29 -5.72
C VAL A 289 10.28 -13.35 -6.51
N PHE A 290 9.98 -12.30 -7.27
CA PHE A 290 8.70 -12.21 -8.00
C PHE A 290 8.71 -12.99 -9.32
N ARG A 291 9.82 -13.00 -10.06
CA ARG A 291 9.86 -13.56 -11.41
C ARG A 291 10.50 -14.95 -11.51
N HIS A 292 11.39 -15.29 -10.57
CA HIS A 292 12.16 -16.53 -10.59
C HIS A 292 12.18 -17.25 -9.23
N PRO A 293 11.01 -17.47 -8.57
CA PRO A 293 10.94 -18.04 -7.23
C PRO A 293 11.56 -19.45 -7.15
N ASP A 294 11.42 -20.26 -8.21
CA ASP A 294 11.97 -21.61 -8.24
C ASP A 294 13.51 -21.59 -8.22
N ARG A 295 14.13 -20.63 -8.92
CA ARG A 295 15.57 -20.44 -8.89
C ARG A 295 16.05 -20.03 -7.49
N MET A 296 15.34 -19.10 -6.84
CA MET A 296 15.65 -18.70 -5.47
C MET A 296 15.60 -19.89 -4.51
N THR A 297 14.51 -20.67 -4.52
CA THR A 297 14.37 -21.83 -3.62
C THR A 297 15.35 -22.96 -3.92
N ALA A 298 15.68 -23.19 -5.18
CA ALA A 298 16.71 -24.17 -5.57
C ALA A 298 18.11 -23.75 -5.07
N THR A 299 18.47 -22.46 -5.21
CA THR A 299 19.74 -21.93 -4.69
C THR A 299 19.83 -22.07 -3.17
N ILE A 300 18.74 -21.79 -2.45
CA ILE A 300 18.67 -21.96 -0.99
C ILE A 300 18.86 -23.43 -0.61
N ARG A 301 18.15 -24.35 -1.26
CA ARG A 301 18.31 -25.81 -1.02
C ARG A 301 19.74 -26.29 -1.24
N ALA A 302 20.34 -25.88 -2.35
CA ALA A 302 21.74 -26.23 -2.62
C ALA A 302 22.70 -25.73 -1.54
N ALA A 303 22.43 -24.53 -1.00
CA ALA A 303 23.22 -23.97 0.10
C ALA A 303 23.00 -24.68 1.43
N LEU A 304 21.82 -25.22 1.69
CA LEU A 304 21.52 -25.99 2.92
C LEU A 304 22.10 -27.40 2.88
N ALA A 305 22.40 -27.94 1.69
CA ALA A 305 22.97 -29.28 1.52
C ALA A 305 24.52 -29.32 1.68
N LEU A 306 25.16 -28.17 1.84
CA LEU A 306 26.61 -27.99 2.01
C LEU A 306 27.01 -27.80 3.48
#